data_66d55e963dd54d0f2d340069fdcf5df7
#
_entry.id   66d55e963dd54d0f2d340069fdcf5df7
#
_cell.length_a   1.000
_cell.length_b   1.000
_cell.length_c   1.000
_cell.angle_alpha   90.00
_cell.angle_beta   90.00
_cell.angle_gamma   90.00
#
_symmetry.space_group_name_H-M   'P 1'
#
loop_
_entity.id
_entity.type
_entity.pdbx_description
1 polymer ?
#
loop_
_entity_poly.entity_id
_entity_poly.type
_entity_poly.pdbx_seq_one_letter_code
_entity_poly.pdbx_strand_id
1 'polypeptide(L)'
;MKIEYKKTMLKSTLLASLILSLSINFAHASALESALIEGVKFLDDVPEVQWYRVDGSTLIIGWKGLPQFFTHTNRKAAIRGTITTGKKVQVWAVRHNQKKWAIGSGQPYICTVLAKNGRVKTDTCPY
;
A
#
# COMPACT_ATOMS: atom_id res chain seq x y z
N MET A 1 -13.59 -0.11 1.65
CA MET A 1 -13.29 1.03 0.77
C MET A 1 -11.84 1.06 0.40
N LYS A 2 -11.56 1.35 -0.85
CA LYS A 2 -10.19 1.40 -1.35
C LYS A 2 -9.68 2.82 -1.36
N ILE A 3 -8.42 2.99 -0.98
CA ILE A 3 -7.77 4.28 -0.97
C ILE A 3 -6.53 4.17 -1.84
N GLU A 4 -6.41 5.07 -2.79
CA GLU A 4 -5.25 5.12 -3.66
C GLU A 4 -4.42 6.34 -3.33
N TYR A 5 -3.12 6.14 -3.15
CA TYR A 5 -2.20 7.21 -2.81
C TYR A 5 -1.15 7.34 -3.88
N LYS A 6 -0.83 8.59 -4.21
CA LYS A 6 0.23 8.91 -5.15
C LYS A 6 1.29 9.71 -4.42
N LYS A 7 2.51 9.53 -4.85
CA LYS A 7 3.65 10.14 -4.17
C LYS A 7 3.72 11.65 -4.31
N THR A 8 3.01 12.21 -5.26
CA THR A 8 3.08 13.64 -5.53
C THR A 8 1.92 14.43 -4.95
N MET A 9 1.18 13.86 -4.03
CA MET A 9 -0.04 14.50 -3.55
C MET A 9 0.15 15.60 -2.53
N LEU A 10 1.34 15.85 -2.12
CA LEU A 10 1.59 16.82 -1.06
C LEU A 10 1.12 18.22 -1.40
N LYS A 11 1.12 18.57 -2.68
CA LYS A 11 0.77 19.92 -3.08
C LYS A 11 -0.68 20.28 -2.90
N SER A 12 -1.51 19.33 -2.65
CA SER A 12 -2.94 19.59 -2.49
C SER A 12 -3.36 19.86 -1.06
N THR A 13 -2.44 19.89 -0.14
CA THR A 13 -2.79 20.06 1.26
C THR A 13 -3.50 21.37 1.55
N LEU A 14 -3.14 22.43 0.87
CA LEU A 14 -3.77 23.72 1.08
C LEU A 14 -5.23 23.70 0.68
N LEU A 15 -5.53 23.03 -0.41
CA LEU A 15 -6.91 22.92 -0.86
C LEU A 15 -7.73 22.07 0.08
N ALA A 16 -7.11 21.09 0.67
CA ALA A 16 -7.81 20.21 1.57
C ALA A 16 -8.44 20.95 2.73
N SER A 17 -7.79 21.98 3.20
CA SER A 17 -8.32 22.73 4.34
C SER A 17 -9.61 23.47 4.01
N LEU A 18 -9.78 23.85 2.76
CA LEU A 18 -10.97 24.60 2.35
C LEU A 18 -12.19 23.72 2.28
N ILE A 19 -12.02 22.46 1.96
CA ILE A 19 -13.16 21.57 1.77
C ILE A 19 -13.31 20.61 2.94
N LEU A 20 -12.60 20.87 4.00
CA LEU A 20 -12.63 19.98 5.15
C LEU A 20 -14.03 19.74 5.66
N SER A 21 -14.82 20.79 5.72
CA SER A 21 -16.19 20.65 6.21
C SER A 21 -17.04 19.74 5.36
N LEU A 22 -16.74 19.69 4.06
CA LEU A 22 -17.48 18.82 3.15
C LEU A 22 -17.01 17.39 3.21
N SER A 23 -15.74 17.20 3.51
CA SER A 23 -15.17 15.88 3.50
C SER A 23 -15.67 15.00 4.63
N ILE A 24 -16.31 15.59 5.61
CA ILE A 24 -16.83 14.84 6.76
C ILE A 24 -17.82 13.76 6.31
N ASN A 25 -18.51 14.01 5.24
CA ASN A 25 -19.55 13.10 4.79
C ASN A 25 -19.02 11.97 3.91
N PHE A 26 -17.75 12.03 3.55
CA PHE A 26 -17.20 10.98 2.73
C PHE A 26 -16.91 9.77 3.59
N ALA A 27 -17.08 8.63 2.96
CA ALA A 27 -16.61 7.42 3.57
C ALA A 27 -15.10 7.54 3.75
N HIS A 28 -14.64 7.33 4.91
CA HIS A 28 -13.24 7.45 5.23
C HIS A 28 -12.59 6.11 5.21
N ALA A 29 -11.28 6.12 5.11
CA ALA A 29 -10.51 4.95 5.40
C ALA A 29 -10.92 4.47 6.79
N SER A 30 -11.09 3.19 6.95
CA SER A 30 -11.28 2.62 8.28
C SER A 30 -10.04 2.90 9.12
N ALA A 31 -10.17 2.77 10.43
CA ALA A 31 -9.03 2.90 11.31
C ALA A 31 -7.91 1.92 10.92
N LEU A 32 -8.28 0.74 10.50
CA LEU A 32 -7.34 -0.27 10.04
C LEU A 32 -6.56 0.21 8.82
N GLU A 33 -7.27 0.74 7.83
CA GLU A 33 -6.64 1.23 6.60
C GLU A 33 -5.73 2.41 6.89
N SER A 34 -6.17 3.32 7.74
CA SER A 34 -5.34 4.47 8.12
C SER A 34 -4.07 4.02 8.83
N ALA A 35 -4.17 3.04 9.69
CA ALA A 35 -3.00 2.49 10.38
C ALA A 35 -2.05 1.81 9.40
N LEU A 36 -2.59 1.11 8.41
CA LEU A 36 -1.76 0.46 7.40
C LEU A 36 -1.02 1.52 6.57
N ILE A 37 -1.73 2.54 6.13
CA ILE A 37 -1.11 3.63 5.38
C ILE A 37 0.04 4.24 6.17
N GLU A 38 -0.17 4.49 7.45
CA GLU A 38 0.86 5.07 8.29
C GLU A 38 2.11 4.19 8.35
N GLY A 39 1.93 2.90 8.43
CA GLY A 39 3.04 1.96 8.50
C GLY A 39 3.84 1.86 7.21
N VAL A 40 3.21 2.17 6.07
CA VAL A 40 3.86 2.01 4.77
C VAL A 40 4.20 3.35 4.11
N LYS A 41 4.14 4.43 4.85
CA LYS A 41 4.44 5.76 4.31
C LYS A 41 5.83 5.87 3.70
N PHE A 42 6.77 5.06 4.15
CA PHE A 42 8.11 5.08 3.58
C PHE A 42 8.10 4.78 2.08
N LEU A 43 7.03 4.17 1.57
CA LEU A 43 6.91 3.92 0.13
C LEU A 43 6.89 5.21 -0.69
N ASP A 44 6.51 6.32 -0.07
CA ASP A 44 6.52 7.62 -0.75
C ASP A 44 7.92 8.01 -1.17
N ASP A 45 8.93 7.49 -0.51
CA ASP A 45 10.33 7.81 -0.78
C ASP A 45 11.01 6.79 -1.68
N VAL A 46 10.27 5.83 -2.21
CA VAL A 46 10.81 4.81 -3.11
C VAL A 46 10.42 5.17 -4.54
N PRO A 47 11.37 5.64 -5.36
CA PRO A 47 11.05 6.16 -6.70
C PRO A 47 10.36 5.13 -7.59
N GLU A 48 10.71 3.87 -7.46
CA GLU A 48 10.16 2.81 -8.31
C GLU A 48 8.74 2.42 -7.93
N VAL A 49 8.25 2.87 -6.78
CA VAL A 49 6.85 2.69 -6.39
C VAL A 49 6.07 3.86 -6.98
N GLN A 50 5.25 3.59 -7.97
CA GLN A 50 4.50 4.64 -8.66
C GLN A 50 3.20 4.98 -7.95
N TRP A 51 2.61 3.99 -7.33
CA TRP A 51 1.39 4.16 -6.54
C TRP A 51 1.25 2.98 -5.60
N TYR A 52 0.43 3.16 -4.60
CA TYR A 52 -0.01 2.06 -3.75
C TYR A 52 -1.39 2.39 -3.21
N ARG A 53 -2.13 1.37 -2.84
CA ARG A 53 -3.43 1.56 -2.21
C ARG A 53 -3.69 0.45 -1.21
N VAL A 54 -4.56 0.74 -0.28
CA VAL A 54 -4.93 -0.22 0.76
C VAL A 54 -6.39 -0.60 0.63
N ASP A 55 -6.70 -1.82 1.03
CA ASP A 55 -8.04 -2.36 1.03
C ASP A 55 -8.10 -3.28 2.25
N GLY A 56 -8.66 -2.77 3.36
CA GLY A 56 -8.60 -3.48 4.63
C GLY A 56 -7.16 -3.62 5.09
N SER A 57 -6.73 -4.83 5.35
CA SER A 57 -5.36 -5.13 5.74
C SER A 57 -4.51 -5.59 4.56
N THR A 58 -4.92 -5.27 3.36
CA THR A 58 -4.18 -5.61 2.15
C THR A 58 -3.58 -4.36 1.53
N LEU A 59 -2.33 -4.46 1.12
CA LEU A 59 -1.61 -3.39 0.43
C LEU A 59 -1.28 -3.85 -0.98
N ILE A 60 -1.57 -3.01 -1.96
CA ILE A 60 -1.24 -3.28 -3.36
C ILE A 60 -0.26 -2.20 -3.79
N ILE A 61 0.89 -2.62 -4.30
CA ILE A 61 1.97 -1.71 -4.69
C ILE A 61 2.21 -1.81 -6.19
N GLY A 62 2.11 -0.68 -6.89
CA GLY A 62 2.39 -0.61 -8.31
C GLY A 62 3.85 -0.24 -8.56
N TRP A 63 4.60 -1.20 -9.06
CA TRP A 63 6.04 -1.08 -9.26
C TRP A 63 6.41 -0.75 -10.69
N LYS A 64 7.35 0.16 -10.83
CA LYS A 64 7.99 0.42 -12.10
C LYS A 64 9.35 -0.27 -12.08
N GLY A 65 9.42 -1.43 -12.74
CA GLY A 65 10.63 -2.23 -12.73
C GLY A 65 10.79 -3.08 -11.47
N LEU A 66 11.89 -3.77 -11.39
CA LEU A 66 12.23 -4.64 -10.26
C LEU A 66 13.62 -4.25 -9.76
N PRO A 67 13.71 -3.19 -8.95
CA PRO A 67 15.01 -2.78 -8.43
C PRO A 67 15.58 -3.83 -7.50
N GLN A 68 16.86 -3.73 -7.21
CA GLN A 68 17.57 -4.67 -6.36
C GLN A 68 16.91 -4.84 -5.00
N PHE A 69 16.35 -3.76 -4.47
CA PHE A 69 15.72 -3.78 -3.15
C PHE A 69 14.22 -4.12 -3.21
N PHE A 70 13.73 -4.56 -4.35
CA PHE A 70 12.30 -4.82 -4.56
C PHE A 70 11.71 -5.74 -3.49
N THR A 71 12.32 -6.91 -3.33
CA THR A 71 11.82 -7.89 -2.38
C THR A 71 11.88 -7.38 -0.94
N HIS A 72 12.99 -6.75 -0.59
CA HIS A 72 13.14 -6.19 0.74
C HIS A 72 12.07 -5.14 1.05
N THR A 73 11.76 -4.29 0.08
CA THR A 73 10.75 -3.25 0.26
C THR A 73 9.37 -3.84 0.48
N ASN A 74 9.01 -4.87 -0.31
CA ASN A 74 7.72 -5.53 -0.14
C ASN A 74 7.62 -6.18 1.25
N ARG A 75 8.66 -6.82 1.71
CA ARG A 75 8.70 -7.42 3.04
C ARG A 75 8.61 -6.37 4.13
N LYS A 76 9.35 -5.28 3.99
CA LYS A 76 9.32 -4.20 4.96
C LYS A 76 7.93 -3.60 5.08
N ALA A 77 7.26 -3.42 3.95
CA ALA A 77 5.89 -2.89 3.95
C ALA A 77 4.95 -3.83 4.72
N ALA A 78 5.05 -5.13 4.46
CA ALA A 78 4.22 -6.10 5.16
C ALA A 78 4.49 -6.09 6.66
N ILE A 79 5.76 -6.12 7.05
CA ILE A 79 6.15 -6.14 8.47
C ILE A 79 5.68 -4.88 9.17
N ARG A 80 5.96 -3.72 8.60
CA ARG A 80 5.57 -2.46 9.22
C ARG A 80 4.06 -2.34 9.31
N GLY A 81 3.36 -2.82 8.29
CA GLY A 81 1.91 -2.85 8.32
C GLY A 81 1.36 -3.64 9.49
N THR A 82 1.97 -4.78 9.82
CA THR A 82 1.50 -5.57 10.96
C THR A 82 1.73 -4.84 12.27
N ILE A 83 2.81 -4.05 12.34
CA ILE A 83 3.14 -3.32 13.57
C ILE A 83 2.13 -2.21 13.81
N THR A 84 1.80 -1.44 12.78
CA THR A 84 0.88 -0.31 12.95
C THR A 84 -0.57 -0.72 13.04
N THR A 85 -0.95 -1.83 12.40
CA THR A 85 -2.35 -2.28 12.42
C THR A 85 -2.64 -3.27 13.54
N GLY A 86 -1.62 -3.99 14.01
CA GLY A 86 -1.83 -5.11 14.92
C GLY A 86 -2.51 -6.30 14.26
N LYS A 87 -2.58 -6.31 12.92
CA LYS A 87 -3.28 -7.35 12.16
C LYS A 87 -2.33 -7.99 11.16
N LYS A 88 -2.76 -9.13 10.65
CA LYS A 88 -2.10 -9.76 9.52
C LYS A 88 -2.22 -8.84 8.31
N VAL A 89 -1.13 -8.69 7.57
CA VAL A 89 -1.09 -7.82 6.39
C VAL A 89 -0.57 -8.62 5.21
N GLN A 90 -1.25 -8.46 4.08
CA GLN A 90 -0.81 -9.05 2.83
C GLN A 90 -0.45 -7.95 1.85
N VAL A 91 0.69 -8.11 1.20
CA VAL A 91 1.18 -7.19 0.18
C VAL A 91 1.13 -7.90 -1.16
N TRP A 92 0.56 -7.22 -2.16
CA TRP A 92 0.56 -7.67 -3.54
C TRP A 92 1.38 -6.69 -4.35
N ALA A 93 2.45 -7.17 -4.95
CA ALA A 93 3.28 -6.37 -5.83
C ALA A 93 2.81 -6.59 -7.26
N VAL A 94 2.45 -5.51 -7.93
CA VAL A 94 1.96 -5.55 -9.31
C VAL A 94 2.72 -4.53 -10.13
N ARG A 95 2.58 -4.59 -11.44
CA ARG A 95 3.20 -3.60 -12.30
C ARG A 95 2.45 -2.28 -12.24
N HIS A 96 3.17 -1.19 -12.36
CA HIS A 96 2.60 0.14 -12.17
C HIS A 96 1.48 0.48 -13.15
N ASN A 97 1.47 -0.14 -14.32
CA ASN A 97 0.43 0.12 -15.31
C ASN A 97 -0.85 -0.67 -15.06
N GLN A 98 -0.87 -1.50 -14.04
CA GLN A 98 -2.05 -2.28 -13.67
C GLN A 98 -2.79 -1.61 -12.53
N LYS A 99 -3.16 -0.35 -12.72
CA LYS A 99 -3.78 0.44 -11.65
C LYS A 99 -5.10 -0.11 -11.17
N LYS A 100 -5.80 -0.85 -12.03
CA LYS A 100 -7.09 -1.44 -11.68
C LYS A 100 -6.98 -2.88 -11.22
N TRP A 101 -5.76 -3.34 -10.99
CA TRP A 101 -5.58 -4.71 -10.51
C TRP A 101 -6.35 -4.90 -9.20
N ALA A 102 -7.00 -6.05 -9.07
CA ALA A 102 -7.75 -6.38 -7.87
C ALA A 102 -7.57 -7.86 -7.56
N ILE A 103 -7.68 -8.19 -6.29
CA ILE A 103 -7.62 -9.58 -5.85
C ILE A 103 -8.78 -10.33 -6.49
N GLY A 104 -8.47 -11.50 -7.05
CA GLY A 104 -9.47 -12.33 -7.68
C GLY A 104 -9.82 -11.93 -9.10
N SER A 105 -9.16 -10.91 -9.65
CA SER A 105 -9.43 -10.44 -11.01
C SER A 105 -8.86 -11.38 -12.09
N GLY A 106 -7.98 -12.27 -11.71
CA GLY A 106 -7.28 -13.12 -12.68
C GLY A 106 -6.14 -12.42 -13.39
N GLN A 107 -5.92 -11.14 -13.09
CA GLN A 107 -4.80 -10.41 -13.68
C GLN A 107 -3.48 -10.81 -13.04
N PRO A 108 -2.40 -10.79 -13.82
CA PRO A 108 -1.10 -11.18 -13.28
C PRO A 108 -0.60 -10.21 -12.22
N TYR A 109 0.16 -10.74 -11.29
CA TYR A 109 0.86 -9.96 -10.29
C TYR A 109 2.29 -10.46 -10.24
N ILE A 110 3.18 -9.67 -9.60
CA ILE A 110 4.59 -10.04 -9.54
C ILE A 110 4.82 -11.05 -8.43
N CYS A 111 4.40 -10.70 -7.21
CA CYS A 111 4.60 -11.57 -6.05
C CYS A 111 3.76 -11.09 -4.88
N THR A 112 3.74 -11.88 -3.82
CA THR A 112 3.00 -11.53 -2.60
C THR A 112 3.86 -11.78 -1.37
N VAL A 113 3.56 -11.02 -0.32
CA VAL A 113 4.15 -11.22 1.00
C VAL A 113 3.03 -11.20 2.03
N LEU A 114 3.01 -12.16 2.91
CA LEU A 114 2.09 -12.21 4.03
C LEU A 114 2.90 -12.10 5.32
N ALA A 115 2.54 -11.16 6.17
CA ALA A 115 3.19 -10.98 7.47
C ALA A 115 2.17 -10.96 8.60
N LYS A 116 2.62 -11.37 9.77
CA LYS A 116 1.82 -11.37 10.97
C LYS A 116 2.74 -11.18 12.17
N ASN A 117 2.32 -10.34 13.11
CA ASN A 117 3.09 -10.11 14.33
C ASN A 117 4.53 -9.69 14.05
N GLY A 118 4.73 -8.83 13.05
CA GLY A 118 6.06 -8.32 12.73
C GLY A 118 6.96 -9.30 11.98
N ARG A 119 6.43 -10.42 11.51
CA ARG A 119 7.21 -11.44 10.83
C ARG A 119 6.58 -11.85 9.51
N VAL A 120 7.43 -12.09 8.52
CA VAL A 120 6.98 -12.64 7.25
C VAL A 120 6.62 -14.11 7.44
N LYS A 121 5.41 -14.46 6.99
CA LYS A 121 4.92 -15.85 7.04
C LYS A 121 5.07 -16.55 5.71
N THR A 122 4.70 -15.88 4.63
CA THR A 122 4.87 -16.42 3.28
C THR A 122 5.36 -15.30 2.38
N ASP A 123 6.13 -15.68 1.38
CA ASP A 123 6.77 -14.71 0.51
C ASP A 123 7.09 -15.39 -0.81
N THR A 124 6.44 -14.94 -1.87
CA THR A 124 6.69 -15.45 -3.21
C THR A 124 7.57 -14.53 -4.03
N CYS A 125 8.04 -13.44 -3.43
CA CYS A 125 8.86 -12.47 -4.14
C CYS A 125 10.25 -13.04 -4.41
N PRO A 126 10.82 -12.70 -5.58
CA PRO A 126 12.22 -13.07 -5.84
C PRO A 126 13.12 -12.35 -4.86
N TYR A 127 14.26 -12.93 -4.58
CA TYR A 127 15.20 -12.32 -3.65
C TYR A 127 15.97 -11.16 -4.23
#